data_f6cc10da24485f87cf088af5642a414b
#
_entry.id   f6cc10da24485f87cf088af5642a414b
#
_cell.length_a   1.000
_cell.length_b   1.000
_cell.length_c   1.000
_cell.angle_alpha   90.00
_cell.angle_beta   90.00
_cell.angle_gamma   90.00
#
_symmetry.space_group_name_H-M   'P 1'
#
loop_
_entity.id
_entity.type
_entity.pdbx_description
1 polymer ?
#
loop_
_entity_poly.entity_id
_entity_poly.type
_entity_poly.pdbx_seq_one_letter_code
_entity_poly.pdbx_strand_id
1 'polypeptide(L)'
;MALSIITNIFAGNPLDRASERRGDEAWLAEKAADPQSLAVAIWNGKALVEDVVGDDGEDGAGKVTGAQIAYLRADMAKDLAATPERLLFLGLWKDIAVFAVDLEGGADPAEGPLQGLGRFEELRGIAATLPPPDAGILATAKSMFEWRRKHKWCSNCGQETAVSDGGWKRLCPSCQAEHFPRTDPVAIMLALHLSLIHI
;
A
#
# COMPACT_ATOMS: atom_id res chain seq x y z
N MET A 1 -10.40 21.58 28.16
CA MET A 1 -9.74 20.26 28.06
C MET A 1 -9.65 19.94 26.57
N ALA A 2 -8.47 20.07 25.98
CA ALA A 2 -8.31 19.77 24.56
C ALA A 2 -8.40 18.24 24.38
N LEU A 3 -9.35 17.79 23.55
CA LEU A 3 -9.40 16.39 23.16
C LEU A 3 -8.12 16.07 22.39
N SER A 4 -7.28 15.22 22.93
CA SER A 4 -6.16 14.63 22.21
C SER A 4 -6.74 13.79 21.08
N ILE A 5 -6.51 14.22 19.84
CA ILE A 5 -6.89 13.43 18.66
C ILE A 5 -5.93 12.24 18.60
N ILE A 6 -6.45 11.06 18.90
CA ILE A 6 -5.70 9.81 18.71
C ILE A 6 -5.65 9.54 17.22
N THR A 7 -4.50 9.70 16.61
CA THR A 7 -4.27 9.35 15.20
C THR A 7 -3.89 7.87 15.13
N ASN A 8 -4.71 7.08 14.43
CA ASN A 8 -4.37 5.68 14.16
C ASN A 8 -3.15 5.60 13.24
N ILE A 9 -2.22 4.69 13.52
CA ILE A 9 -0.94 4.55 12.80
C ILE A 9 -1.15 4.44 11.28
N PHE A 10 -2.16 3.72 10.82
CA PHE A 10 -2.42 3.51 9.39
C PHE A 10 -3.38 4.53 8.74
N ALA A 11 -3.80 5.57 9.45
CA ALA A 11 -4.74 6.57 8.96
C ALA A 11 -4.06 7.75 8.21
N GLY A 12 -2.73 7.77 8.15
CA GLY A 12 -1.95 8.90 7.66
C GLY A 12 -1.70 8.93 6.15
N ASN A 13 -2.42 8.17 5.31
CA ASN A 13 -2.16 8.14 3.86
C ASN A 13 -2.39 9.53 3.24
N PRO A 14 -1.33 10.16 2.70
CA PRO A 14 -1.39 11.54 2.21
C PRO A 14 -1.71 11.64 0.72
N LEU A 15 -1.84 10.51 0.02
CA LEU A 15 -2.02 10.50 -1.43
C LEU A 15 -3.41 10.97 -1.83
N ASP A 16 -3.48 11.87 -2.81
CA ASP A 16 -4.69 12.08 -3.57
C ASP A 16 -4.99 10.81 -4.37
N ARG A 17 -6.14 10.25 -4.14
CA ARG A 17 -6.54 8.99 -4.75
C ARG A 17 -6.79 9.09 -6.25
N ALA A 18 -6.98 10.28 -6.80
CA ALA A 18 -7.26 10.59 -8.21
C ALA A 18 -8.22 9.56 -8.84
N SER A 19 -9.34 9.31 -8.15
CA SER A 19 -10.26 8.23 -8.49
C SER A 19 -10.86 8.37 -9.89
N GLU A 20 -11.02 9.59 -10.37
CA GLU A 20 -11.52 9.95 -11.71
C GLU A 20 -10.54 9.60 -12.83
N ARG A 21 -9.24 9.38 -12.50
CA ARG A 21 -8.19 9.05 -13.47
C ARG A 21 -7.91 7.55 -13.60
N ARG A 22 -8.43 6.73 -12.69
CA ARG A 22 -8.12 5.30 -12.60
C ARG A 22 -8.62 4.48 -13.80
N GLY A 23 -9.65 4.95 -14.48
CA GLY A 23 -10.16 4.33 -15.69
C GLY A 23 -9.41 4.71 -16.98
N ASP A 24 -8.50 5.68 -16.91
CA ASP A 24 -7.69 6.14 -18.05
C ASP A 24 -6.40 5.30 -18.15
N GLU A 25 -6.49 4.18 -18.85
CA GLU A 25 -5.37 3.23 -19.02
C GLU A 25 -4.16 3.86 -19.70
N ALA A 26 -4.40 4.79 -20.66
CA ALA A 26 -3.32 5.47 -21.37
C ALA A 26 -2.55 6.40 -20.42
N TRP A 27 -3.26 7.16 -19.62
CA TRP A 27 -2.66 8.02 -18.59
C TRP A 27 -1.91 7.20 -17.52
N LEU A 28 -2.48 6.08 -17.07
CA LEU A 28 -1.81 5.19 -16.11
C LEU A 28 -0.53 4.60 -16.69
N ALA A 29 -0.55 4.20 -17.96
CA ALA A 29 0.63 3.67 -18.66
C ALA A 29 1.73 4.72 -18.82
N GLU A 30 1.35 5.97 -19.15
CA GLU A 30 2.28 7.11 -19.20
C GLU A 30 2.92 7.36 -17.84
N LYS A 31 2.11 7.45 -16.77
CA LYS A 31 2.59 7.65 -15.40
C LYS A 31 3.47 6.50 -14.90
N ALA A 32 3.15 5.26 -15.25
CA ALA A 32 3.97 4.11 -14.89
C ALA A 32 5.34 4.07 -15.62
N ALA A 33 5.46 4.76 -16.76
CA ALA A 33 6.70 4.90 -17.52
C ALA A 33 7.49 6.18 -17.16
N ASP A 34 6.89 7.10 -16.41
CA ASP A 34 7.52 8.36 -16.02
C ASP A 34 8.63 8.09 -14.97
N PRO A 35 9.88 8.50 -15.23
CA PRO A 35 10.99 8.32 -14.29
C PRO A 35 10.82 9.03 -12.94
N GLN A 36 9.92 10.01 -12.86
CA GLN A 36 9.62 10.72 -11.60
C GLN A 36 8.58 9.98 -10.76
N SER A 37 7.82 9.06 -11.36
CA SER A 37 6.84 8.26 -10.64
C SER A 37 7.51 7.23 -9.75
N LEU A 38 6.90 7.02 -8.57
CA LEU A 38 7.43 6.16 -7.52
C LEU A 38 6.60 4.89 -7.38
N ALA A 39 7.19 3.86 -6.79
CA ALA A 39 6.49 2.64 -6.44
C ALA A 39 6.94 2.09 -5.09
N VAL A 40 6.02 1.47 -4.37
CA VAL A 40 6.30 0.66 -3.19
C VAL A 40 6.25 -0.82 -3.56
N ALA A 41 7.16 -1.63 -3.05
CA ALA A 41 7.16 -3.06 -3.31
C ALA A 41 6.59 -3.83 -2.13
N ILE A 42 5.72 -4.79 -2.46
CA ILE A 42 5.19 -5.78 -1.51
C ILE A 42 5.61 -7.16 -2.01
N TRP A 43 6.26 -7.96 -1.16
CA TRP A 43 6.65 -9.33 -1.46
C TRP A 43 6.10 -10.27 -0.39
N ASN A 44 5.27 -11.23 -0.80
CA ASN A 44 4.61 -12.18 0.11
C ASN A 44 3.94 -11.48 1.32
N GLY A 45 3.34 -10.30 1.09
CA GLY A 45 2.68 -9.51 2.11
C GLY A 45 3.60 -8.66 2.99
N LYS A 46 4.92 -8.71 2.79
CA LYS A 46 5.92 -7.86 3.45
C LYS A 46 6.21 -6.63 2.61
N ALA A 47 6.50 -5.51 3.25
CA ALA A 47 6.84 -4.25 2.58
C ALA A 47 8.36 -4.06 2.48
N LEU A 48 8.83 -3.53 1.35
CA LEU A 48 10.22 -3.11 1.20
C LEU A 48 10.44 -1.80 1.96
N VAL A 49 11.36 -1.84 2.92
CA VAL A 49 11.72 -0.68 3.76
C VAL A 49 13.23 -0.57 3.91
N GLU A 50 13.67 0.64 4.18
CA GLU A 50 15.06 0.94 4.52
C GLU A 50 15.17 1.49 5.95
N ASP A 51 16.35 1.36 6.55
CA ASP A 51 16.61 1.87 7.89
C ASP A 51 16.84 3.37 7.88
N VAL A 52 16.19 4.06 8.82
CA VAL A 52 16.53 5.45 9.15
C VAL A 52 17.60 5.45 10.22
N VAL A 53 18.76 5.97 9.87
CA VAL A 53 19.91 6.07 10.77
C VAL A 53 19.96 7.47 11.37
N GLY A 54 19.90 7.56 12.69
CA GLY A 54 20.06 8.83 13.42
C GLY A 54 21.52 9.16 13.67
N ASP A 55 21.78 10.43 13.95
CA ASP A 55 23.13 11.03 14.10
C ASP A 55 23.74 10.84 15.50
N ASP A 56 23.24 9.95 16.34
CA ASP A 56 23.54 9.87 17.77
C ASP A 56 24.67 8.89 18.12
N GLY A 57 25.78 8.92 17.39
CA GLY A 57 26.91 8.03 17.69
C GLY A 57 28.21 8.78 18.02
N GLU A 58 28.62 8.80 19.28
CA GLU A 58 29.99 9.18 19.66
C GLU A 58 31.06 8.28 19.00
N ASP A 59 30.67 7.15 18.40
CA ASP A 59 31.54 6.15 17.76
C ASP A 59 31.41 6.11 16.21
N GLY A 60 30.69 7.02 15.56
CA GLY A 60 30.58 7.09 14.11
C GLY A 60 29.73 5.99 13.44
N ALA A 61 29.17 5.07 14.19
CA ALA A 61 28.20 4.09 13.73
C ALA A 61 26.79 4.60 14.09
N GLY A 62 26.08 5.20 13.12
CA GLY A 62 24.72 5.69 13.33
C GLY A 62 23.79 4.60 13.86
N LYS A 63 22.98 4.94 14.87
CA LYS A 63 21.99 4.02 15.45
C LYS A 63 20.73 4.01 14.58
N VAL A 64 20.23 2.83 14.24
CA VAL A 64 18.91 2.70 13.56
C VAL A 64 17.82 3.24 14.49
N THR A 65 17.14 4.32 14.07
CA THR A 65 16.10 5.01 14.84
C THR A 65 14.69 4.72 14.33
N GLY A 66 14.56 4.17 13.13
CA GLY A 66 13.28 3.85 12.51
C GLY A 66 13.43 3.13 11.18
N ALA A 67 12.31 3.04 10.48
CA ALA A 67 12.24 2.55 9.11
C ALA A 67 11.41 3.51 8.26
N GLN A 68 11.65 3.54 6.96
CA GLN A 68 10.84 4.27 6.00
C GLN A 68 10.65 3.44 4.73
N ILE A 69 9.75 3.86 3.85
CA ILE A 69 9.57 3.18 2.56
C ILE A 69 10.85 3.29 1.73
N ALA A 70 11.36 2.15 1.25
CA ALA A 70 12.34 2.13 0.18
C ALA A 70 11.60 2.24 -1.16
N TYR A 71 11.48 3.47 -1.66
CA TYR A 71 10.80 3.71 -2.93
C TYR A 71 11.61 3.21 -4.12
N LEU A 72 10.93 2.56 -5.04
CA LEU A 72 11.44 2.23 -6.37
C LEU A 72 10.96 3.29 -7.38
N ARG A 73 11.62 3.37 -8.52
CA ARG A 73 11.05 4.05 -9.68
C ARG A 73 9.91 3.20 -10.25
N ALA A 74 8.84 3.84 -10.73
CA ALA A 74 7.67 3.13 -11.22
C ALA A 74 7.95 2.28 -12.47
N ASP A 75 8.84 2.75 -13.36
CA ASP A 75 9.29 1.98 -14.53
C ASP A 75 10.01 0.68 -14.13
N MET A 76 10.91 0.73 -13.15
CA MET A 76 11.56 -0.46 -12.60
C MET A 76 10.53 -1.42 -11.95
N ALA A 77 9.60 -0.90 -11.18
CA ALA A 77 8.54 -1.68 -10.56
C ALA A 77 7.63 -2.36 -11.59
N LYS A 78 7.34 -1.68 -12.71
CA LYS A 78 6.61 -2.22 -13.85
C LYS A 78 7.33 -3.41 -14.48
N ASP A 79 8.64 -3.32 -14.66
CA ASP A 79 9.45 -4.42 -15.21
C ASP A 79 9.48 -5.62 -14.25
N LEU A 80 9.52 -5.38 -12.94
CA LEU A 80 9.46 -6.41 -11.91
C LEU A 80 8.07 -7.05 -11.75
N ALA A 81 7.02 -6.36 -12.16
CA ALA A 81 5.63 -6.81 -11.97
C ALA A 81 5.29 -8.10 -12.73
N ALA A 82 6.09 -8.51 -13.73
CA ALA A 82 5.85 -9.64 -14.62
C ALA A 82 4.52 -9.56 -15.41
N THR A 83 3.45 -9.01 -14.83
CA THR A 83 2.15 -8.75 -15.47
C THR A 83 1.59 -7.42 -15.02
N PRO A 84 0.84 -6.69 -15.87
CA PRO A 84 0.20 -5.42 -15.51
C PRO A 84 -0.73 -5.54 -14.30
N GLU A 85 -1.31 -6.72 -14.08
CA GLU A 85 -2.21 -6.98 -12.96
C GLU A 85 -1.51 -6.90 -11.60
N ARG A 86 -0.18 -7.02 -11.55
CA ARG A 86 0.61 -6.89 -10.33
C ARG A 86 0.96 -5.45 -9.97
N LEU A 87 0.62 -4.51 -10.84
CA LEU A 87 0.76 -3.09 -10.56
C LEU A 87 -0.56 -2.51 -10.04
N LEU A 88 -0.46 -1.61 -9.05
CA LEU A 88 -1.57 -0.90 -8.45
C LEU A 88 -1.25 0.58 -8.41
N PHE A 89 -2.09 1.43 -8.98
CA PHE A 89 -2.00 2.87 -8.81
C PHE A 89 -2.56 3.26 -7.43
N LEU A 90 -1.73 3.83 -6.57
CA LEU A 90 -2.13 4.23 -5.22
C LEU A 90 -2.71 5.64 -5.18
N GLY A 91 -2.19 6.54 -6.01
CA GLY A 91 -2.59 7.94 -6.05
C GLY A 91 -1.45 8.87 -6.45
N LEU A 92 -1.65 10.17 -6.20
CA LEU A 92 -0.69 11.23 -6.47
C LEU A 92 -0.16 11.81 -5.15
N TRP A 93 1.15 11.95 -5.06
CA TRP A 93 1.82 12.81 -4.09
C TRP A 93 2.14 14.13 -4.78
N LYS A 94 1.32 15.15 -4.55
CA LYS A 94 1.28 16.33 -5.40
C LYS A 94 1.00 15.90 -6.85
N ASP A 95 1.94 16.04 -7.78
CA ASP A 95 1.77 15.61 -9.18
C ASP A 95 2.53 14.31 -9.52
N ILE A 96 3.25 13.74 -8.55
CA ILE A 96 4.03 12.50 -8.70
C ILE A 96 3.13 11.31 -8.49
N ALA A 97 3.05 10.42 -9.47
CA ALA A 97 2.27 9.20 -9.33
C ALA A 97 3.01 8.19 -8.43
N VAL A 98 2.24 7.56 -7.54
CA VAL A 98 2.72 6.52 -6.64
C VAL A 98 1.97 5.22 -6.96
N PHE A 99 2.74 4.19 -7.26
CA PHE A 99 2.25 2.84 -7.54
C PHE A 99 2.62 1.88 -6.40
N ALA A 100 2.08 0.68 -6.45
CA ALA A 100 2.58 -0.45 -5.70
C ALA A 100 2.78 -1.63 -6.65
N VAL A 101 3.79 -2.47 -6.39
CA VAL A 101 4.03 -3.72 -7.10
C VAL A 101 3.95 -4.90 -6.16
N ASP A 102 3.26 -5.97 -6.59
CA ASP A 102 3.16 -7.24 -5.87
C ASP A 102 4.16 -8.25 -6.45
N LEU A 103 5.19 -8.53 -5.67
CA LEU A 103 6.26 -9.47 -6.00
C LEU A 103 5.95 -10.81 -5.31
N GLU A 104 5.15 -11.67 -5.97
CA GLU A 104 4.80 -12.97 -5.42
C GLU A 104 5.83 -14.06 -5.73
N GLY A 105 6.02 -14.96 -4.76
CA GLY A 105 6.80 -16.21 -4.92
C GLY A 105 8.30 -15.98 -4.98
N GLY A 106 9.02 -17.09 -5.19
CA GLY A 106 10.48 -17.07 -5.41
C GLY A 106 11.32 -16.77 -4.17
N ALA A 107 12.61 -16.57 -4.43
CA ALA A 107 13.58 -16.11 -3.43
C ALA A 107 13.31 -14.64 -3.06
N ASP A 108 13.87 -14.20 -1.94
CA ASP A 108 13.74 -12.81 -1.48
C ASP A 108 14.32 -11.85 -2.54
N PRO A 109 13.52 -10.92 -3.10
CA PRO A 109 14.01 -9.98 -4.10
C PRO A 109 15.12 -9.05 -3.56
N ALA A 110 15.19 -8.84 -2.23
CA ALA A 110 16.27 -8.09 -1.60
C ALA A 110 17.62 -8.80 -1.65
N GLU A 111 17.64 -10.12 -1.87
CA GLU A 111 18.86 -10.90 -2.16
C GLU A 111 19.17 -11.00 -3.66
N GLY A 112 18.36 -10.34 -4.50
CA GLY A 112 18.44 -10.40 -5.95
C GLY A 112 18.31 -9.01 -6.60
N PRO A 113 17.27 -8.78 -7.43
CA PRO A 113 17.15 -7.55 -8.22
C PRO A 113 16.99 -6.27 -7.40
N LEU A 114 16.63 -6.37 -6.11
CA LEU A 114 16.47 -5.25 -5.18
C LEU A 114 17.59 -5.21 -4.12
N GLN A 115 18.70 -5.91 -4.34
CA GLN A 115 19.81 -5.93 -3.40
C GLN A 115 20.34 -4.52 -3.12
N GLY A 116 20.51 -4.21 -1.84
CA GLY A 116 21.00 -2.92 -1.38
C GLY A 116 19.97 -1.79 -1.31
N LEU A 117 18.72 -2.04 -1.73
CA LEU A 117 17.64 -1.04 -1.65
C LEU A 117 16.87 -1.09 -0.33
N GLY A 118 17.06 -2.13 0.47
CA GLY A 118 16.34 -2.29 1.74
C GLY A 118 16.09 -3.76 2.07
N ARG A 119 15.13 -4.00 2.95
CA ARG A 119 14.68 -5.35 3.35
C ARG A 119 13.16 -5.45 3.37
N PHE A 120 12.64 -6.67 3.22
CA PHE A 120 11.21 -6.93 3.30
C PHE A 120 10.77 -7.25 4.73
N GLU A 121 9.85 -6.46 5.29
CA GLU A 121 9.39 -6.56 6.67
C GLU A 121 7.87 -6.67 6.78
N GLU A 122 7.42 -7.43 7.78
CA GLU A 122 6.00 -7.47 8.14
C GLU A 122 5.54 -6.12 8.69
N LEU A 123 4.53 -5.53 8.03
CA LEU A 123 4.06 -4.18 8.33
C LEU A 123 3.64 -4.00 9.80
N ARG A 124 3.05 -5.02 10.43
CA ARG A 124 2.65 -4.95 11.84
C ARG A 124 3.85 -4.82 12.78
N GLY A 125 4.96 -5.49 12.45
CA GLY A 125 6.17 -5.47 13.28
C GLY A 125 6.87 -4.12 13.29
N ILE A 126 6.79 -3.38 12.17
CA ILE A 126 7.47 -2.10 12.00
C ILE A 126 6.54 -0.87 12.05
N ALA A 127 5.24 -1.09 12.25
CA ALA A 127 4.24 -0.02 12.18
C ALA A 127 4.52 1.17 13.11
N ALA A 128 5.08 0.91 14.29
CA ALA A 128 5.41 1.95 15.28
C ALA A 128 6.69 2.74 14.93
N THR A 129 7.52 2.22 14.03
CA THR A 129 8.80 2.84 13.63
C THR A 129 8.69 3.57 12.29
N LEU A 130 7.58 3.38 11.55
CA LEU A 130 7.30 4.05 10.29
C LEU A 130 6.71 5.44 10.51
N PRO A 131 7.06 6.42 9.66
CA PRO A 131 6.30 7.66 9.57
C PRO A 131 4.82 7.36 9.24
N PRO A 132 3.85 8.09 9.85
CA PRO A 132 2.42 7.86 9.59
C PRO A 132 2.01 7.88 8.10
N PRO A 133 2.56 8.76 7.24
CA PRO A 133 2.34 8.72 5.80
C PRO A 133 2.74 7.38 5.17
N ASP A 134 3.93 6.89 5.48
CA ASP A 134 4.46 5.64 4.94
C ASP A 134 3.63 4.44 5.40
N ALA A 135 3.30 4.40 6.69
CA ALA A 135 2.44 3.37 7.25
C ALA A 135 1.07 3.33 6.53
N GLY A 136 0.46 4.47 6.25
CA GLY A 136 -0.81 4.59 5.54
C GLY A 136 -0.73 4.14 4.07
N ILE A 137 0.35 4.48 3.37
CA ILE A 137 0.60 4.06 1.98
C ILE A 137 0.77 2.55 1.91
N LEU A 138 1.66 1.98 2.75
CA LEU A 138 1.93 0.54 2.77
C LEU A 138 0.72 -0.28 3.19
N ALA A 139 -0.06 0.19 4.17
CA ALA A 139 -1.30 -0.46 4.58
C ALA A 139 -2.32 -0.51 3.45
N THR A 140 -2.44 0.57 2.67
CA THR A 140 -3.31 0.62 1.49
C THR A 140 -2.86 -0.39 0.43
N ALA A 141 -1.57 -0.39 0.07
CA ALA A 141 -1.01 -1.31 -0.91
C ALA A 141 -1.24 -2.78 -0.50
N LYS A 142 -0.84 -3.14 0.72
CA LYS A 142 -1.01 -4.50 1.26
C LYS A 142 -2.47 -4.95 1.27
N SER A 143 -3.40 -4.10 1.74
CA SER A 143 -4.81 -4.46 1.82
C SER A 143 -5.44 -4.68 0.44
N MET A 144 -5.05 -3.87 -0.56
CA MET A 144 -5.53 -4.01 -1.93
C MET A 144 -5.02 -5.29 -2.59
N PHE A 145 -3.75 -5.64 -2.42
CA PHE A 145 -3.21 -6.90 -2.95
C PHE A 145 -3.83 -8.12 -2.26
N GLU A 146 -4.02 -8.08 -0.93
CA GLU A 146 -4.74 -9.12 -0.20
C GLU A 146 -6.18 -9.30 -0.69
N TRP A 147 -6.89 -8.20 -0.92
CA TRP A 147 -8.23 -8.25 -1.48
C TRP A 147 -8.23 -8.88 -2.87
N ARG A 148 -7.36 -8.45 -3.78
CA ARG A 148 -7.24 -8.98 -5.15
C ARG A 148 -6.99 -10.49 -5.15
N ARG A 149 -6.10 -10.96 -4.27
CA ARG A 149 -5.75 -12.37 -4.16
C ARG A 149 -6.92 -13.24 -3.70
N LYS A 150 -7.75 -12.72 -2.76
CA LYS A 150 -8.89 -13.44 -2.19
C LYS A 150 -10.15 -13.38 -3.05
N HIS A 151 -10.26 -12.40 -3.94
CA HIS A 151 -11.48 -12.14 -4.71
C HIS A 151 -11.26 -12.32 -6.22
N LYS A 152 -10.54 -13.38 -6.60
CA LYS A 152 -10.28 -13.70 -8.01
C LYS A 152 -11.53 -14.10 -8.78
N TRP A 153 -12.51 -14.69 -8.10
CA TRP A 153 -13.70 -15.29 -8.71
C TRP A 153 -14.91 -14.38 -8.55
N CYS A 154 -15.70 -14.29 -9.61
CA CYS A 154 -16.93 -13.52 -9.62
C CYS A 154 -17.96 -14.14 -8.68
N SER A 155 -18.47 -13.38 -7.71
CA SER A 155 -19.52 -13.86 -6.78
C SER A 155 -20.87 -14.09 -7.46
N ASN A 156 -21.09 -13.55 -8.67
CA ASN A 156 -22.33 -13.68 -9.42
C ASN A 156 -22.35 -14.93 -10.32
N CYS A 157 -21.26 -15.20 -11.07
CA CYS A 157 -21.25 -16.30 -12.05
C CYS A 157 -20.11 -17.30 -11.89
N GLY A 158 -19.21 -17.12 -10.92
CA GLY A 158 -18.11 -18.04 -10.62
C GLY A 158 -16.93 -17.97 -11.61
N GLN A 159 -16.95 -17.10 -12.63
CA GLN A 159 -15.84 -16.96 -13.57
C GLN A 159 -14.71 -16.09 -12.99
N GLU A 160 -13.49 -16.27 -13.47
CA GLU A 160 -12.36 -15.44 -13.07
C GLU A 160 -12.58 -13.99 -13.52
N THR A 161 -12.20 -13.06 -12.65
CA THR A 161 -12.35 -11.61 -12.89
C THR A 161 -11.01 -11.00 -13.25
N ALA A 162 -11.02 -9.94 -14.05
CA ALA A 162 -9.83 -9.15 -14.39
C ALA A 162 -9.69 -7.92 -13.50
N VAL A 163 -8.46 -7.47 -13.29
CA VAL A 163 -8.15 -6.22 -12.59
C VAL A 163 -8.45 -5.03 -13.49
N SER A 164 -9.05 -3.99 -12.96
CA SER A 164 -9.45 -2.77 -13.68
C SER A 164 -9.28 -1.53 -12.79
N ASP A 165 -9.45 -0.34 -13.36
CA ASP A 165 -9.40 0.96 -12.67
C ASP A 165 -8.11 1.14 -11.85
N GLY A 166 -6.97 1.00 -12.54
CA GLY A 166 -5.66 1.12 -11.87
C GLY A 166 -5.46 0.13 -10.74
N GLY A 167 -6.29 -0.92 -10.67
CA GLY A 167 -6.24 -1.97 -9.68
C GLY A 167 -7.21 -1.85 -8.50
N TRP A 168 -8.12 -0.90 -8.52
CA TRP A 168 -9.09 -0.68 -7.46
C TRP A 168 -10.41 -1.42 -7.65
N LYS A 169 -10.58 -2.03 -8.82
CA LYS A 169 -11.78 -2.78 -9.19
C LYS A 169 -11.38 -4.11 -9.84
N ARG A 170 -12.23 -5.10 -9.71
CA ARG A 170 -12.19 -6.30 -10.55
C ARG A 170 -13.48 -6.37 -11.36
N LEU A 171 -13.35 -6.65 -12.65
CA LEU A 171 -14.46 -6.77 -13.60
C LEU A 171 -14.58 -8.21 -14.06
N CYS A 172 -15.78 -8.76 -14.05
CA CYS A 172 -16.03 -10.07 -14.62
C CYS A 172 -16.21 -9.95 -16.14
N PRO A 173 -15.36 -10.58 -16.97
CA PRO A 173 -15.51 -10.51 -18.42
C PRO A 173 -16.75 -11.24 -18.92
N SER A 174 -17.29 -12.19 -18.16
CA SER A 174 -18.45 -13.01 -18.56
C SER A 174 -19.78 -12.32 -18.28
N CYS A 175 -20.01 -11.82 -17.06
CA CYS A 175 -21.30 -11.25 -16.68
C CYS A 175 -21.27 -9.74 -16.41
N GLN A 176 -20.11 -9.10 -16.62
CA GLN A 176 -19.88 -7.66 -16.44
C GLN A 176 -20.11 -7.16 -15.00
N ALA A 177 -20.17 -8.08 -14.01
CA ALA A 177 -20.27 -7.70 -12.62
C ALA A 177 -18.99 -7.04 -12.14
N GLU A 178 -19.11 -5.92 -11.46
CA GLU A 178 -18.01 -5.18 -10.86
C GLU A 178 -17.86 -5.58 -9.38
N HIS A 179 -16.60 -5.71 -8.95
CA HIS A 179 -16.25 -6.05 -7.57
C HIS A 179 -15.29 -5.01 -7.02
N PHE A 180 -15.59 -4.51 -5.84
CA PHE A 180 -14.80 -3.50 -5.14
C PHE A 180 -14.31 -4.02 -3.80
N PRO A 181 -13.18 -3.50 -3.26
CA PRO A 181 -12.79 -3.79 -1.89
C PRO A 181 -13.86 -3.26 -0.94
N ARG A 182 -14.21 -4.08 0.04
CA ARG A 182 -15.16 -3.67 1.06
C ARG A 182 -14.47 -2.79 2.10
N THR A 183 -14.97 -1.58 2.30
CA THR A 183 -14.49 -0.62 3.28
C THR A 183 -15.65 -0.23 4.20
N ASP A 184 -15.90 -1.06 5.22
CA ASP A 184 -16.93 -0.75 6.20
C ASP A 184 -16.32 0.13 7.31
N PRO A 185 -16.89 1.31 7.59
CA PRO A 185 -16.48 2.08 8.75
C PRO A 185 -16.92 1.34 10.01
N VAL A 186 -15.97 1.13 10.92
CA VAL A 186 -16.24 0.49 12.22
C VAL A 186 -15.96 1.50 13.31
N ALA A 187 -16.94 1.72 14.18
CA ALA A 187 -16.82 2.57 15.35
C ALA A 187 -17.06 1.75 16.63
N ILE A 188 -16.18 1.90 17.61
CA ILE A 188 -16.39 1.42 18.96
C ILE A 188 -16.86 2.61 19.80
N MET A 189 -18.03 2.51 20.36
CA MET A 189 -18.64 3.59 21.16
C MET A 189 -18.94 3.08 22.56
N LEU A 190 -18.64 3.92 23.56
CA LEU A 190 -19.09 3.75 24.92
C LEU A 190 -20.07 4.89 25.24
N ALA A 191 -21.34 4.59 25.43
CA ALA A 191 -22.31 5.56 25.89
C ALA A 191 -22.19 5.68 27.42
N LEU A 192 -21.78 6.85 27.90
CA LEU A 192 -21.68 7.14 29.32
C LEU A 192 -22.82 8.02 29.75
N HIS A 193 -23.58 7.55 30.74
CA HIS A 193 -24.56 8.38 31.48
C HIS A 193 -24.19 8.40 32.94
N LEU A 194 -24.07 9.58 33.51
CA LEU A 194 -23.56 9.76 34.88
C LEU A 194 -24.31 8.97 35.97
N SER A 195 -25.59 8.62 35.71
CA SER A 195 -26.39 7.80 36.61
C SER A 195 -26.27 6.28 36.39
N LEU A 196 -25.54 5.84 35.35
CA LEU A 196 -25.36 4.41 35.04
C LEU A 196 -23.96 3.86 35.43
N ILE A 197 -23.14 4.66 36.08
CA ILE A 197 -21.78 4.25 36.53
C ILE A 197 -21.85 3.45 37.84
N HIS A 198 -23.01 3.08 38.30
CA HIS A 198 -23.19 2.28 39.54
C HIS A 198 -23.54 0.81 39.23
N ILE A 199 -22.95 0.24 38.20
CA ILE A 199 -23.09 -1.20 37.97
C ILE A 199 -21.90 -1.91 38.61
#